data_8c1214eb0db9c9c0444cec9e27fda981
#
_entry.id   8c1214eb0db9c9c0444cec9e27fda981
#
_cell.length_a   1.000
_cell.length_b   1.000
_cell.length_c   1.000
_cell.angle_alpha   90.00
_cell.angle_beta   90.00
_cell.angle_gamma   90.00
#
_symmetry.space_group_name_H-M   'P 1'
#
loop_
_entity.id
_entity.type
_entity.pdbx_description
1 polymer ?
#
loop_
_entity_poly.entity_id
_entity_poly.type
_entity_poly.pdbx_seq_one_letter_code
_entity_poly.pdbx_strand_id
1 'polypeptide(L)'
;MRFLILLIFLTNNVFAKDVSEIKNIVIHKEPKVYDNVIFLDKNDKKLNIEEFRGNLILLNFWATWCEPCKEEMPSLNRLQVNKDLSNLKIFAINISQESKKKSRWFF
;
A
#
# COMPACT_ATOMS: atom_id res chain seq x y z
N MET A 1 23.05 3.50 56.26
CA MET A 1 21.98 4.10 55.44
C MET A 1 22.01 3.43 54.05
N ARG A 2 21.09 2.53 53.82
CA ARG A 2 21.01 1.74 52.57
C ARG A 2 19.98 2.44 51.66
N PHE A 3 20.45 3.11 50.60
CA PHE A 3 19.57 3.68 49.56
C PHE A 3 19.10 2.55 48.65
N LEU A 4 17.85 2.17 48.79
CA LEU A 4 17.14 1.26 47.90
C LEU A 4 16.72 2.05 46.65
N ILE A 5 17.49 1.95 45.57
CA ILE A 5 17.12 2.53 44.28
C ILE A 5 16.08 1.61 43.68
N LEU A 6 14.82 2.03 43.76
CA LEU A 6 13.68 1.38 43.11
C LEU A 6 13.72 1.71 41.61
N LEU A 7 14.25 0.78 40.81
CA LEU A 7 14.30 0.90 39.37
C LEU A 7 12.91 0.61 38.83
N ILE A 8 12.11 1.67 38.62
CA ILE A 8 10.81 1.58 37.98
C ILE A 8 11.06 1.34 36.49
N PHE A 9 10.96 0.09 36.06
CA PHE A 9 10.83 -0.26 34.65
C PHE A 9 9.48 0.25 34.14
N LEU A 10 9.48 1.42 33.52
CA LEU A 10 8.38 1.88 32.68
C LEU A 10 8.33 0.96 31.44
N THR A 11 7.58 -0.11 31.55
CA THR A 11 7.20 -0.91 30.39
C THR A 11 6.29 -0.04 29.52
N ASN A 12 6.87 0.58 28.50
CA ASN A 12 6.09 1.18 27.44
C ASN A 12 5.35 0.05 26.72
N ASN A 13 4.11 -0.18 27.11
CA ASN A 13 3.19 -0.99 26.32
C ASN A 13 2.94 -0.23 25.00
N VAL A 14 3.71 -0.56 23.98
CA VAL A 14 3.40 -0.18 22.62
C VAL A 14 2.12 -0.93 22.26
N PHE A 15 0.99 -0.25 22.39
CA PHE A 15 -0.28 -0.71 21.91
C PHE A 15 -0.18 -0.78 20.37
N ALA A 16 0.16 -1.94 19.83
CA ALA A 16 -0.07 -2.23 18.44
C ALA A 16 -1.59 -2.15 18.23
N LYS A 17 -2.04 -1.12 17.50
CA LYS A 17 -3.46 -0.98 17.16
C LYS A 17 -3.88 -2.20 16.38
N ASP A 18 -4.84 -2.94 16.90
CA ASP A 18 -5.34 -4.16 16.27
C ASP A 18 -5.95 -3.81 14.90
N VAL A 19 -5.42 -4.42 13.84
CA VAL A 19 -5.91 -4.26 12.46
C VAL A 19 -7.35 -4.77 12.32
N SER A 20 -7.83 -5.58 13.25
CA SER A 20 -9.21 -6.11 13.25
C SER A 20 -10.29 -5.03 13.40
N GLU A 21 -9.97 -3.83 13.89
CA GLU A 21 -10.90 -2.71 13.95
C GLU A 21 -11.16 -2.03 12.59
N ILE A 22 -10.36 -2.32 11.57
CA ILE A 22 -10.56 -1.72 10.25
C ILE A 22 -11.68 -2.48 9.54
N LYS A 23 -12.82 -1.80 9.35
CA LYS A 23 -13.96 -2.35 8.61
C LYS A 23 -13.60 -2.56 7.13
N ASN A 24 -14.17 -3.59 6.52
CA ASN A 24 -14.01 -3.91 5.10
C ASN A 24 -12.60 -4.42 4.69
N ILE A 25 -11.81 -4.93 5.61
CA ILE A 25 -10.58 -5.66 5.30
C ILE A 25 -10.84 -7.16 5.38
N VAL A 26 -10.38 -7.89 4.36
CA VAL A 26 -10.35 -9.35 4.34
C VAL A 26 -8.89 -9.79 4.43
N ILE A 27 -8.54 -10.38 5.57
CA ILE A 27 -7.21 -10.97 5.77
C ILE A 27 -7.30 -12.46 5.45
N HIS A 28 -6.54 -12.91 4.45
CA HIS A 28 -6.47 -14.32 4.11
C HIS A 28 -5.51 -15.03 5.06
N LYS A 29 -5.98 -16.09 5.72
CA LYS A 29 -5.15 -16.92 6.63
C LYS A 29 -4.10 -17.71 5.87
N GLU A 30 -4.45 -18.19 4.67
CA GLU A 30 -3.57 -18.95 3.80
C GLU A 30 -3.05 -18.07 2.67
N PRO A 31 -1.74 -18.14 2.36
CA PRO A 31 -1.18 -17.43 1.22
C PRO A 31 -1.85 -17.88 -0.08
N LYS A 32 -2.24 -16.91 -0.90
CA LYS A 32 -2.70 -17.17 -2.28
C LYS A 32 -1.60 -16.78 -3.24
N VAL A 33 -1.30 -17.68 -4.17
CA VAL A 33 -0.35 -17.40 -5.24
C VAL A 33 -1.11 -16.79 -6.40
N TYR A 34 -0.65 -15.64 -6.87
CA TYR A 34 -1.17 -14.96 -8.04
C TYR A 34 -0.07 -14.94 -9.10
N ASP A 35 -0.22 -15.80 -10.10
CA ASP A 35 0.71 -15.89 -11.23
C ASP A 35 0.14 -15.10 -12.43
N ASN A 36 1.04 -14.57 -13.24
CA ASN A 36 0.69 -13.91 -14.52
C ASN A 36 -0.26 -12.71 -14.41
N VAL A 37 -0.20 -11.96 -13.33
CA VAL A 37 -0.90 -10.67 -13.24
C VAL A 37 -0.15 -9.64 -14.06
N ILE A 38 -0.68 -9.31 -15.24
CA ILE A 38 -0.05 -8.41 -16.20
C ILE A 38 -0.92 -7.15 -16.33
N PHE A 39 -0.27 -6.01 -16.30
CA PHE A 39 -0.87 -4.69 -16.55
C PHE A 39 0.04 -3.84 -17.43
N LEU A 40 -0.48 -2.74 -17.94
CA LEU A 40 0.29 -1.81 -18.79
C LEU A 40 0.69 -0.59 -17.97
N ASP A 41 1.94 -0.16 -18.16
CA ASP A 41 2.38 1.13 -17.64
C ASP A 41 1.88 2.30 -18.51
N LYS A 42 2.22 3.53 -18.13
CA LYS A 42 1.85 4.74 -18.88
C LYS A 42 2.40 4.79 -20.32
N ASN A 43 3.40 3.99 -20.63
CA ASN A 43 4.06 3.90 -21.95
C ASN A 43 3.63 2.67 -22.74
N ASP A 44 2.57 1.96 -22.31
CA ASP A 44 2.09 0.71 -22.90
C ASP A 44 3.04 -0.48 -22.75
N LYS A 45 4.05 -0.36 -21.90
CA LYS A 45 4.91 -1.48 -21.57
C LYS A 45 4.16 -2.45 -20.65
N LYS A 46 4.21 -3.73 -21.00
CA LYS A 46 3.69 -4.79 -20.13
C LYS A 46 4.58 -4.95 -18.90
N LEU A 47 3.97 -4.94 -17.74
CA LEU A 47 4.59 -5.24 -16.46
C LEU A 47 3.92 -6.49 -15.90
N ASN A 48 4.72 -7.43 -15.42
CA ASN A 48 4.23 -8.59 -14.69
C ASN A 48 4.50 -8.37 -13.20
N ILE A 49 3.50 -8.60 -12.36
CA ILE A 49 3.65 -8.47 -10.89
C ILE A 49 4.78 -9.35 -10.35
N GLU A 50 5.08 -10.46 -11.01
CA GLU A 50 6.17 -11.36 -10.64
C GLU A 50 7.56 -10.71 -10.70
N GLU A 51 7.75 -9.68 -11.53
CA GLU A 51 9.00 -8.93 -11.61
C GLU A 51 9.34 -8.19 -10.30
N PHE A 52 8.33 -8.02 -9.45
CA PHE A 52 8.43 -7.31 -8.16
C PHE A 52 8.45 -8.25 -6.95
N ARG A 53 8.76 -9.53 -7.16
CA ARG A 53 8.90 -10.50 -6.05
C ARG A 53 9.90 -9.97 -5.01
N GLY A 54 9.59 -10.19 -3.73
CA GLY A 54 10.37 -9.66 -2.61
C GLY A 54 9.99 -8.25 -2.16
N ASN A 55 9.09 -7.58 -2.89
CA ASN A 55 8.52 -6.30 -2.47
C ASN A 55 7.13 -6.48 -1.86
N LEU A 56 6.76 -5.56 -0.98
CA LEU A 56 5.37 -5.38 -0.58
C LEU A 56 4.65 -4.64 -1.69
N ILE A 57 3.56 -5.21 -2.20
CA ILE A 57 2.83 -4.64 -3.33
C ILE A 57 1.45 -4.18 -2.88
N LEU A 58 1.12 -2.94 -3.19
CA LEU A 58 -0.21 -2.39 -3.04
C LEU A 58 -0.78 -2.10 -4.42
N LEU A 59 -1.87 -2.81 -4.78
CA LEU A 59 -2.62 -2.55 -6.00
C LEU A 59 -3.82 -1.66 -5.65
N ASN A 60 -3.84 -0.44 -6.16
CA ASN A 60 -4.98 0.47 -6.04
C ASN A 60 -5.73 0.51 -7.37
N PHE A 61 -6.98 0.06 -7.37
CA PHE A 61 -7.86 0.13 -8.53
C PHE A 61 -8.66 1.42 -8.48
N TRP A 62 -8.57 2.22 -9.53
CA TRP A 62 -9.23 3.51 -9.61
C TRP A 62 -9.83 3.76 -11.00
N ALA A 63 -10.66 4.80 -11.10
CA ALA A 63 -11.25 5.23 -12.37
C ALA A 63 -11.34 6.75 -12.42
N THR A 64 -11.38 7.30 -13.63
CA THR A 64 -11.44 8.77 -13.85
C THR A 64 -12.74 9.39 -13.33
N TRP A 65 -13.80 8.61 -13.21
CA TRP A 65 -15.10 9.02 -12.67
C TRP A 65 -15.25 8.76 -11.16
N CYS A 66 -14.25 8.14 -10.52
CA CYS A 66 -14.25 7.83 -9.09
C CYS A 66 -13.61 8.98 -8.31
N GLU A 67 -14.41 9.92 -7.83
CA GLU A 67 -13.88 11.08 -7.09
C GLU A 67 -13.13 10.71 -5.81
N PRO A 68 -13.66 9.83 -4.93
CA PRO A 68 -12.91 9.39 -3.75
C PRO A 68 -11.56 8.75 -4.09
N CYS A 69 -11.48 7.99 -5.19
CA CYS A 69 -10.22 7.38 -5.62
C CYS A 69 -9.16 8.45 -5.96
N LYS A 70 -9.59 9.55 -6.61
CA LYS A 70 -8.70 10.67 -6.95
C LYS A 70 -8.20 11.40 -5.71
N GLU A 71 -9.05 11.56 -4.71
CA GLU A 71 -8.70 12.19 -3.44
C GLU A 71 -7.66 11.38 -2.65
N GLU A 72 -7.61 10.06 -2.81
CA GLU A 72 -6.62 9.19 -2.18
C GLU A 72 -5.23 9.27 -2.81
N MET A 73 -5.12 9.62 -4.10
CA MET A 73 -3.87 9.58 -4.86
C MET A 73 -2.70 10.35 -4.21
N PRO A 74 -2.88 11.57 -3.68
CA PRO A 74 -1.80 12.27 -3.00
C PRO A 74 -1.27 11.53 -1.76
N SER A 75 -2.14 10.79 -1.06
CA SER A 75 -1.76 9.98 0.09
C SER A 75 -0.96 8.75 -0.32
N LEU A 76 -1.37 8.09 -1.38
CA LEU A 76 -0.64 6.96 -1.96
C LEU A 76 0.74 7.39 -2.48
N ASN A 77 0.84 8.56 -3.10
CA ASN A 77 2.12 9.10 -3.53
C ASN A 77 3.06 9.39 -2.34
N ARG A 78 2.56 9.99 -1.27
CA ARG A 78 3.36 10.19 -0.04
C ARG A 78 3.83 8.86 0.55
N LEU A 79 2.99 7.83 0.51
CA LEU A 79 3.33 6.51 0.99
C LEU A 79 4.42 5.86 0.12
N GLN A 80 4.33 6.00 -1.21
CA GLN A 80 5.30 5.46 -2.17
C GLN A 80 6.71 6.03 -1.98
N VAL A 81 6.83 7.31 -1.60
CA VAL A 81 8.12 7.98 -1.42
C VAL A 81 8.64 7.92 0.02
N ASN A 82 7.93 7.23 0.91
CA ASN A 82 8.37 7.07 2.30
C ASN A 82 9.60 6.17 2.37
N LYS A 83 10.69 6.70 2.90
CA LYS A 83 11.98 5.98 3.01
C LYS A 83 11.93 4.77 3.95
N ASP A 84 11.04 4.79 4.95
CA ASP A 84 10.86 3.67 5.89
C ASP A 84 10.17 2.47 5.24
N LEU A 85 9.55 2.68 4.09
CA LEU A 85 8.85 1.67 3.29
C LEU A 85 9.52 1.46 1.92
N SER A 86 10.83 1.42 1.89
CA SER A 86 11.63 1.34 0.64
C SER A 86 11.30 0.10 -0.21
N ASN A 87 10.80 -0.97 0.39
CA ASN A 87 10.36 -2.19 -0.30
C ASN A 87 8.88 -2.15 -0.73
N LEU A 88 8.14 -1.07 -0.45
CA LEU A 88 6.77 -0.91 -0.91
C LEU A 88 6.74 -0.44 -2.36
N LYS A 89 5.91 -1.11 -3.17
CA LYS A 89 5.58 -0.72 -4.56
C LYS A 89 4.08 -0.51 -4.67
N ILE A 90 3.67 0.67 -5.08
CA ILE A 90 2.26 1.01 -5.27
C ILE A 90 1.98 1.12 -6.77
N PHE A 91 0.97 0.40 -7.23
CA PHE A 91 0.50 0.45 -8.61
C PHE A 91 -0.94 0.95 -8.62
N ALA A 92 -1.15 2.13 -9.18
CA ALA A 92 -2.48 2.69 -9.40
C ALA A 92 -3.01 2.21 -10.76
N ILE A 93 -3.90 1.24 -10.72
CA ILE A 93 -4.44 0.57 -11.90
C ILE A 93 -5.75 1.22 -12.30
N ASN A 94 -5.75 1.88 -13.46
CA ASN A 94 -6.97 2.46 -14.02
C ASN A 94 -7.84 1.38 -14.65
N ILE A 95 -9.05 1.24 -14.15
CA ILE A 95 -10.05 0.31 -14.66
C ILE A 95 -11.08 0.98 -15.58
N SER A 96 -10.98 2.29 -15.82
CA SER A 96 -11.87 2.97 -16.74
C SER A 96 -11.52 2.65 -18.20
N GLN A 97 -12.55 2.50 -19.03
CA GLN A 97 -12.40 2.25 -20.47
C GLN A 97 -12.12 3.53 -21.28
N GLU A 98 -11.74 4.60 -20.61
CA GLU A 98 -11.50 5.90 -21.23
C GLU A 98 -10.11 5.99 -21.86
N SER A 99 -9.94 6.99 -22.75
CA SER A 99 -8.66 7.24 -23.38
C SER A 99 -7.56 7.54 -22.36
N LYS A 100 -6.37 7.03 -22.58
CA LYS A 100 -5.18 7.19 -21.73
C LYS A 100 -4.84 8.65 -21.40
N LYS A 101 -5.29 9.60 -22.22
CA LYS A 101 -5.07 11.03 -21.99
C LYS A 101 -5.69 11.53 -20.68
N LYS A 102 -6.85 10.97 -20.28
CA LYS A 102 -7.53 11.33 -19.01
C LYS A 102 -6.92 10.64 -17.78
N SER A 103 -6.31 9.47 -17.94
CA SER A 103 -5.76 8.69 -16.83
C SER A 103 -4.33 9.09 -16.43
N ARG A 104 -3.66 9.91 -17.24
CA ARG A 104 -2.22 10.20 -17.14
C ARG A 104 -1.83 11.25 -16.09
N TRP A 105 -2.79 11.81 -15.34
CA TRP A 105 -2.55 12.97 -14.46
C TRP A 105 -2.13 12.63 -13.01
N PHE A 106 -1.94 11.37 -12.65
CA PHE A 106 -1.78 11.01 -11.23
C PHE A 106 -0.43 10.43 -10.82
N PHE A 107 0.52 10.22 -11.74
CA PHE A 107 1.89 9.78 -11.40
C PHE A 107 2.91 10.26 -12.44
#